data_8d72ca9c210fe3f969d997a9561b436e
#
_entry.id   8d72ca9c210fe3f969d997a9561b436e
#
_cell.length_a   1.000
_cell.length_b   1.000
_cell.length_c   1.000
_cell.angle_alpha   90.00
_cell.angle_beta   90.00
_cell.angle_gamma   90.00
#
_symmetry.space_group_name_H-M   'P 1'
#
loop_
_entity.id
_entity.type
_entity.pdbx_description
1 polymer ?
#
loop_
_entity_poly.entity_id
_entity_poly.type
_entity_poly.pdbx_seq_one_letter_code
_entity_poly.pdbx_strand_id
1 'polypeptide(L)'
;MVKTKLAILGLGSRSTSFYLKRLNSIYNQKNGGYSTCPFLLLNANFDAINSLLPYVSEKLDAAVSYYINQIKNLNIDYLLIPNITLHETIDRLNISQNILHPVHLSIAKIKENKWKKVVLFGSLFSMKSDYIKNQF
;
A
#
# COMPACT_ATOMS: atom_id res chain seq x y z
N MET A 1 -20.16 -15.70 9.06
CA MET A 1 -18.82 -15.15 9.30
C MET A 1 -18.43 -14.31 8.08
N VAL A 2 -18.25 -13.00 8.23
CA VAL A 2 -17.80 -12.14 7.13
C VAL A 2 -16.35 -12.49 6.85
N LYS A 3 -16.07 -13.01 5.65
CA LYS A 3 -14.73 -13.35 5.21
C LYS A 3 -13.97 -12.04 4.96
N THR A 4 -12.94 -11.76 5.72
CA THR A 4 -12.10 -10.59 5.51
C THR A 4 -11.32 -10.78 4.21
N LYS A 5 -11.59 -9.91 3.25
CA LYS A 5 -10.98 -9.97 1.93
C LYS A 5 -9.80 -9.02 1.77
N LEU A 6 -9.61 -8.11 2.72
CA LEU A 6 -8.57 -7.08 2.72
C LEU A 6 -7.57 -7.34 3.84
N ALA A 7 -6.29 -7.37 3.51
CA ALA A 7 -5.21 -7.22 4.48
C ALA A 7 -4.48 -5.89 4.28
N ILE A 8 -3.92 -5.37 5.37
CA ILE A 8 -3.12 -4.15 5.38
C ILE A 8 -1.77 -4.50 6.01
N LEU A 9 -0.69 -4.27 5.29
CA LEU A 9 0.66 -4.27 5.86
C LEU A 9 0.94 -2.86 6.39
N GLY A 10 0.70 -2.65 7.67
CA GLY A 10 0.96 -1.38 8.34
C GLY A 10 2.46 -1.16 8.50
N LEU A 11 2.91 0.03 8.11
CA LEU A 11 4.29 0.47 8.18
C LEU A 11 4.38 1.77 8.98
N GLY A 12 4.72 2.90 8.38
CA GLY A 12 4.76 4.18 9.09
C GLY A 12 3.44 4.54 9.80
N SER A 13 3.51 4.93 11.06
CA SER A 13 2.34 5.16 11.91
C SER A 13 1.34 6.18 11.35
N ARG A 14 1.83 7.26 10.73
CA ARG A 14 0.97 8.32 10.18
C ARG A 14 0.16 7.83 8.98
N SER A 15 0.81 7.23 7.99
CA SER A 15 0.14 6.72 6.80
C SER A 15 -0.82 5.57 7.15
N THR A 16 -0.39 4.63 7.97
CA THR A 16 -1.23 3.52 8.42
C THR A 16 -2.50 4.05 9.12
N SER A 17 -2.36 4.93 10.11
CA SER A 17 -3.50 5.51 10.83
C SER A 17 -4.47 6.26 9.89
N PHE A 18 -3.93 7.00 8.92
CA PHE A 18 -4.74 7.70 7.93
C PHE A 18 -5.61 6.73 7.12
N TYR A 19 -5.01 5.64 6.61
CA TYR A 19 -5.76 4.64 5.84
C TYR A 19 -6.80 3.92 6.70
N LEU A 20 -6.47 3.51 7.93
CA LEU A 20 -7.42 2.86 8.83
C LEU A 20 -8.63 3.75 9.11
N LYS A 21 -8.38 5.02 9.45
CA LYS A 21 -9.45 6.00 9.67
C LYS A 21 -10.31 6.19 8.42
N ARG A 22 -9.67 6.33 7.25
CA ARG A 22 -10.38 6.60 6.00
C ARG A 22 -11.23 5.42 5.55
N LEU A 23 -10.70 4.20 5.64
CA LEU A 23 -11.43 2.97 5.31
C LEU A 23 -12.67 2.82 6.19
N ASN A 24 -12.54 2.99 7.50
CA ASN A 24 -13.68 2.94 8.41
C ASN A 24 -14.71 4.03 8.12
N SER A 25 -14.26 5.26 7.84
CA SER A 25 -15.16 6.37 7.51
C SER A 25 -15.97 6.07 6.23
N ILE A 26 -15.31 5.64 5.16
CA ILE A 26 -15.98 5.32 3.89
C ILE A 26 -16.94 4.14 4.06
N TYR A 27 -16.51 3.11 4.79
CA TYR A 27 -17.35 1.94 5.02
C TYR A 27 -18.58 2.28 5.84
N ASN A 28 -18.44 3.09 6.89
CA ASN A 28 -19.56 3.56 7.72
C ASN A 28 -20.51 4.44 6.93
N GLN A 29 -20.01 5.35 6.09
CA GLN A 29 -20.85 6.18 5.21
C GLN A 29 -21.74 5.34 4.27
N LYS A 30 -21.24 4.19 3.82
CA LYS A 30 -21.98 3.29 2.92
C LYS A 30 -22.99 2.40 3.64
N ASN A 31 -22.68 1.95 4.84
CA ASN A 31 -23.45 0.92 5.55
C ASN A 31 -24.25 1.47 6.74
N GLY A 32 -23.89 2.64 7.24
CA GLY A 32 -24.59 3.29 8.37
C GLY A 32 -24.31 2.66 9.73
N GLY A 33 -24.97 3.14 10.75
CA GLY A 33 -24.91 2.64 12.12
C GLY A 33 -23.49 2.65 12.69
N TYR A 34 -23.12 1.57 13.37
CA TYR A 34 -21.78 1.37 13.94
C TYR A 34 -20.88 0.50 13.05
N SER A 35 -21.13 0.46 11.73
CA SER A 35 -20.37 -0.36 10.80
C SER A 35 -18.91 0.07 10.69
N THR A 36 -18.00 -0.89 10.69
CA THR A 36 -16.56 -0.70 10.48
C THR A 36 -16.06 -1.60 9.34
N CYS A 37 -15.05 -1.14 8.62
CA CYS A 37 -14.48 -1.89 7.51
C CYS A 37 -13.79 -3.16 8.01
N PRO A 38 -14.19 -4.36 7.58
CA PRO A 38 -13.50 -5.58 7.95
C PRO A 38 -12.18 -5.69 7.20
N PHE A 39 -11.06 -5.77 7.93
CA PHE A 39 -9.71 -6.04 7.40
C PHE A 39 -8.84 -6.74 8.43
N LEU A 40 -7.76 -7.34 7.95
CA LEU A 40 -6.66 -7.82 8.78
C LEU A 40 -5.53 -6.79 8.73
N LEU A 41 -4.96 -6.44 9.88
CA LEU A 41 -3.79 -5.56 9.97
C LEU A 41 -2.59 -6.36 10.47
N LEU A 42 -1.56 -6.48 9.64
CA LEU A 42 -0.23 -6.88 10.07
C LEU A 42 0.62 -5.62 10.20
N ASN A 43 0.86 -5.17 11.43
CA ASN A 43 1.65 -3.97 11.67
C ASN A 43 3.13 -4.35 11.85
N ALA A 44 3.98 -3.92 10.92
CA ALA A 44 5.41 -4.19 10.96
C ALA A 44 6.15 -3.20 11.87
N ASN A 45 7.31 -3.61 12.39
CA ASN A 45 8.28 -2.66 12.92
C ASN A 45 8.91 -1.89 11.75
N PHE A 46 8.41 -0.68 11.50
CA PHE A 46 8.82 0.09 10.34
C PHE A 46 10.26 0.58 10.41
N ASP A 47 10.84 0.74 11.58
CA ASP A 47 12.23 1.19 11.71
C ASP A 47 13.21 0.25 11.00
N ALA A 48 13.00 -1.06 11.13
CA ALA A 48 13.81 -2.08 10.46
C ALA A 48 13.74 -2.01 8.92
N ILE A 49 12.61 -1.60 8.37
CA ILE A 49 12.42 -1.41 6.93
C ILE A 49 12.91 -0.02 6.49
N ASN A 50 12.57 1.01 7.27
CA ASN A 50 12.89 2.41 6.96
C ASN A 50 14.41 2.66 6.86
N SER A 51 15.20 1.96 7.68
CA SER A 51 16.67 2.05 7.63
C SER A 51 17.26 1.52 6.31
N LEU A 52 16.53 0.72 5.55
CA LEU A 52 16.92 0.16 4.26
C LEU A 52 16.40 0.97 3.06
N LEU A 53 15.43 1.84 3.30
CA LEU A 53 14.87 2.73 2.27
C LEU A 53 15.81 3.92 2.00
N PRO A 54 15.71 4.58 0.84
CA PRO A 54 14.73 4.35 -0.23
C PRO A 54 15.20 3.39 -1.33
N TYR A 55 16.42 2.89 -1.25
CA TYR A 55 17.04 2.14 -2.33
C TYR A 55 16.69 0.65 -2.28
N VAL A 56 16.44 0.09 -3.45
CA VAL A 56 16.24 -1.35 -3.59
C VAL A 56 17.51 -2.13 -3.21
N SER A 57 17.35 -3.21 -2.45
CA SER A 57 18.44 -4.07 -2.01
C SER A 57 17.92 -5.45 -1.63
N GLU A 58 18.80 -6.47 -1.65
CA GLU A 58 18.45 -7.81 -1.19
C GLU A 58 18.02 -7.84 0.29
N LYS A 59 18.60 -6.96 1.12
CA LYS A 59 18.20 -6.83 2.53
C LYS A 59 16.78 -6.30 2.66
N LEU A 60 16.42 -5.30 1.85
CA LEU A 60 15.06 -4.76 1.82
C LEU A 60 14.09 -5.83 1.31
N ASP A 61 14.44 -6.55 0.25
CA ASP A 61 13.65 -7.64 -0.29
C ASP A 61 13.37 -8.72 0.75
N ALA A 62 14.37 -9.14 1.49
CA ALA A 62 14.24 -10.13 2.56
C ALA A 62 13.34 -9.63 3.69
N ALA A 63 13.51 -8.38 4.13
CA ALA A 63 12.71 -7.77 5.19
C ALA A 63 11.23 -7.66 4.79
N VAL A 64 10.96 -7.27 3.55
CA VAL A 64 9.58 -7.17 3.02
C VAL A 64 8.98 -8.55 2.84
N SER A 65 9.72 -9.50 2.25
CA SER A 65 9.27 -10.87 2.03
C SER A 65 8.90 -11.58 3.33
N TYR A 66 9.58 -11.28 4.43
CA TYR A 66 9.24 -11.82 5.75
C TYR A 66 7.78 -11.51 6.13
N TYR A 67 7.34 -10.25 5.98
CA TYR A 67 5.97 -9.85 6.30
C TYR A 67 4.97 -10.35 5.24
N ILE A 68 5.34 -10.31 3.97
CA ILE A 68 4.47 -10.79 2.88
C ILE A 68 4.18 -12.28 3.05
N ASN A 69 5.15 -13.09 3.43
CA ASN A 69 4.97 -14.52 3.65
C ASN A 69 4.00 -14.82 4.80
N GLN A 70 3.93 -13.98 5.83
CA GLN A 70 2.93 -14.12 6.90
C GLN A 70 1.50 -13.89 6.38
N ILE A 71 1.35 -12.94 5.44
CA ILE A 71 0.05 -12.62 4.83
C ILE A 71 -0.35 -13.65 3.78
N LYS A 72 0.62 -14.23 3.07
CA LYS A 72 0.40 -15.16 1.94
C LYS A 72 -0.49 -16.35 2.30
N ASN A 73 -0.40 -16.85 3.52
CA ASN A 73 -1.17 -18.00 3.99
C ASN A 73 -2.58 -17.61 4.48
N LEU A 74 -2.90 -16.32 4.51
CA LEU A 74 -4.23 -15.83 4.86
C LEU A 74 -5.12 -15.83 3.61
N ASN A 75 -6.36 -16.22 3.78
CA ASN A 75 -7.32 -16.23 2.69
C ASN A 75 -7.86 -14.81 2.45
N ILE A 76 -7.03 -13.98 1.82
CA ILE A 76 -7.34 -12.59 1.46
C ILE A 76 -7.41 -12.43 -0.06
N ASP A 77 -8.20 -11.46 -0.52
CA ASP A 77 -8.30 -11.12 -1.94
C ASP A 77 -7.39 -9.94 -2.31
N TYR A 78 -7.19 -9.00 -1.38
CA TYR A 78 -6.44 -7.77 -1.63
C TYR A 78 -5.46 -7.44 -0.50
N LEU A 79 -4.30 -6.90 -0.88
CA LEU A 79 -3.31 -6.37 0.05
C LEU A 79 -3.09 -4.88 -0.19
N LEU A 80 -3.21 -4.09 0.88
CA LEU A 80 -2.92 -2.65 0.89
C LEU A 80 -1.65 -2.39 1.68
N ILE A 81 -0.73 -1.63 1.09
CA ILE A 81 0.55 -1.26 1.71
C ILE A 81 0.64 0.28 1.70
N PRO A 82 0.34 0.96 2.82
CA PRO A 82 0.31 2.43 2.87
C PRO A 82 1.70 3.06 2.97
N ASN A 83 2.56 2.76 2.01
CA ASN A 83 3.91 3.33 1.86
C ASN A 83 4.30 3.31 0.38
N ILE A 84 4.28 4.48 -0.27
CA ILE A 84 4.55 4.55 -1.72
C ILE A 84 5.99 4.17 -2.08
N THR A 85 6.96 4.49 -1.23
CA THR A 85 8.39 4.25 -1.49
C THR A 85 8.71 2.76 -1.61
N LEU A 86 7.93 1.92 -0.93
CA LEU A 86 8.13 0.47 -0.92
C LEU A 86 7.63 -0.23 -2.21
N HIS A 87 6.80 0.44 -3.00
CA HIS A 87 6.13 -0.22 -4.13
C HIS A 87 7.07 -0.63 -5.26
N GLU A 88 8.22 0.01 -5.42
CA GLU A 88 9.26 -0.46 -6.32
C GLU A 88 9.80 -1.85 -5.91
N THR A 89 10.00 -2.07 -4.61
CA THR A 89 10.38 -3.39 -4.07
C THR A 89 9.23 -4.39 -4.22
N ILE A 90 7.99 -3.97 -3.96
CA ILE A 90 6.81 -4.83 -4.11
C ILE A 90 6.66 -5.34 -5.55
N ASP A 91 6.84 -4.48 -6.54
CA ASP A 91 6.78 -4.87 -7.95
C ASP A 91 7.89 -5.86 -8.33
N ARG A 92 9.10 -5.65 -7.82
CA ARG A 92 10.22 -6.57 -8.04
C ARG A 92 10.02 -7.96 -7.43
N LEU A 93 9.38 -8.03 -6.28
CA LEU A 93 9.13 -9.30 -5.57
C LEU A 93 8.07 -10.16 -6.25
N ASN A 94 7.36 -9.64 -7.25
CA ASN A 94 6.34 -10.36 -8.01
C ASN A 94 5.36 -11.13 -7.10
N ILE A 95 4.74 -10.41 -6.17
CA ILE A 95 3.86 -10.95 -5.13
C ILE A 95 2.58 -11.47 -5.75
N SER A 96 2.13 -12.66 -5.35
CA SER A 96 0.94 -13.31 -5.90
C SER A 96 -0.40 -12.70 -5.45
N GLN A 97 -0.41 -11.95 -4.35
CA GLN A 97 -1.61 -11.26 -3.88
C GLN A 97 -1.95 -10.06 -4.75
N ASN A 98 -3.24 -9.76 -4.89
CA ASN A 98 -3.68 -8.55 -5.56
C ASN A 98 -3.31 -7.31 -4.72
N ILE A 99 -2.30 -6.58 -5.16
CA ILE A 99 -1.87 -5.36 -4.49
C ILE A 99 -2.76 -4.19 -4.90
N LEU A 100 -3.31 -3.48 -3.92
CA LEU A 100 -3.95 -2.17 -4.16
C LEU A 100 -2.85 -1.12 -4.32
N HIS A 101 -2.24 -1.08 -5.49
CA HIS A 101 -1.06 -0.31 -5.79
C HIS A 101 -1.40 1.18 -6.03
N PRO A 102 -0.93 2.13 -5.19
CA PRO A 102 -1.37 3.52 -5.26
C PRO A 102 -1.02 4.21 -6.57
N VAL A 103 0.14 3.91 -7.16
CA VAL A 103 0.56 4.50 -8.44
C VAL A 103 -0.33 3.98 -9.57
N HIS A 104 -0.56 2.68 -9.66
CA HIS A 104 -1.43 2.09 -10.70
C HIS A 104 -2.87 2.57 -10.59
N LEU A 105 -3.41 2.69 -9.36
CA LEU A 105 -4.75 3.25 -9.12
C LEU A 105 -4.82 4.72 -9.53
N SER A 106 -3.77 5.51 -9.26
CA SER A 106 -3.68 6.90 -9.70
C SER A 106 -3.65 7.03 -11.22
N ILE A 107 -2.86 6.20 -11.90
CA ILE A 107 -2.80 6.15 -13.37
C ILE A 107 -4.16 5.81 -13.97
N ALA A 108 -4.83 4.79 -13.43
CA ALA A 108 -6.17 4.42 -13.86
C ALA A 108 -7.14 5.61 -13.75
N LYS A 109 -7.08 6.34 -12.63
CA LYS A 109 -7.91 7.52 -12.40
C LYS A 109 -7.60 8.69 -13.35
N ILE A 110 -6.32 8.91 -13.65
CA ILE A 110 -5.87 9.93 -14.62
C ILE A 110 -6.42 9.59 -16.02
N LYS A 111 -6.32 8.33 -16.45
CA LYS A 111 -6.84 7.87 -17.72
C LYS A 111 -8.36 7.99 -17.82
N GLU A 112 -9.07 7.55 -16.77
CA GLU A 112 -10.54 7.65 -16.68
C GLU A 112 -11.02 9.10 -16.89
N ASN A 113 -10.35 10.06 -16.22
CA ASN A 113 -10.71 11.47 -16.30
C ASN A 113 -10.07 12.22 -17.48
N LYS A 114 -9.24 11.54 -18.29
CA LYS A 114 -8.52 12.11 -19.45
C LYS A 114 -7.66 13.33 -19.08
N TRP A 115 -7.10 13.35 -17.85
CA TRP A 115 -6.21 14.42 -17.43
C TRP A 115 -4.91 14.36 -18.18
N LYS A 116 -4.51 15.49 -18.78
CA LYS A 116 -3.29 15.60 -19.61
C LYS A 116 -2.08 16.11 -18.82
N LYS A 117 -2.31 16.70 -17.65
CA LYS A 117 -1.26 17.24 -16.79
C LYS A 117 -1.57 16.87 -15.35
N VAL A 118 -0.59 16.31 -14.66
CA VAL A 118 -0.65 15.98 -13.24
C VAL A 118 0.61 16.50 -12.55
N VAL A 119 0.48 16.83 -11.29
CA VAL A 119 1.61 17.25 -10.45
C VAL A 119 1.74 16.25 -9.30
N LEU A 120 2.95 15.74 -9.11
CA LEU A 120 3.27 14.85 -8.00
C LEU A 120 3.87 15.66 -6.84
N PHE A 121 3.20 15.62 -5.70
CA PHE A 121 3.72 16.12 -4.44
C PHE A 121 4.04 14.95 -3.52
N GLY A 122 5.20 14.98 -2.87
CA GLY A 122 5.63 13.93 -1.96
C GLY A 122 6.96 14.27 -1.30
N SER A 123 7.59 13.29 -0.69
CA SER A 123 8.98 13.42 -0.24
C SER A 123 9.91 13.72 -1.41
N LEU A 124 11.08 14.29 -1.14
CA LEU A 124 12.07 14.55 -2.18
C LEU A 124 12.39 13.29 -3.01
N PHE A 125 12.47 12.14 -2.35
CA PHE A 125 12.66 10.85 -3.01
C PHE A 125 11.51 10.54 -3.98
N SER A 126 10.25 10.61 -3.52
CA SER A 126 9.07 10.31 -4.35
C SER A 126 9.00 11.25 -5.57
N MET A 127 9.30 12.54 -5.39
CA MET A 127 9.27 13.52 -6.48
C MET A 127 10.40 13.33 -7.50
N LYS A 128 11.54 12.76 -7.08
CA LYS A 128 12.70 12.52 -7.97
C LYS A 128 12.79 11.09 -8.50
N SER A 129 12.00 10.16 -7.96
CA SER A 129 12.05 8.75 -8.32
C SER A 129 11.72 8.51 -9.79
N ASP A 130 12.67 7.94 -10.53
CA ASP A 130 12.44 7.51 -11.91
C ASP A 130 11.44 6.36 -11.98
N TYR A 131 11.42 5.47 -10.99
CA TYR A 131 10.42 4.42 -10.89
C TYR A 131 8.99 5.01 -10.93
N ILE A 132 8.70 6.03 -10.10
CA ILE A 132 7.37 6.65 -10.08
C ILE A 132 7.07 7.39 -11.37
N LYS A 133 8.02 8.21 -11.87
CA LYS A 133 7.86 8.98 -13.12
C LYS A 133 7.60 8.09 -14.34
N ASN A 134 8.31 6.96 -14.43
CA ASN A 134 8.20 6.05 -15.57
C ASN A 134 6.89 5.26 -15.59
N GLN A 135 6.09 5.30 -14.51
CA GLN A 135 4.77 4.69 -14.46
C GLN A 135 3.68 5.58 -15.10
N PHE A 136 3.91 6.89 -15.19
CA PHE A 136 2.98 7.88 -15.76
C PHE A 136 3.31 8.17 -17.23
#